data_f042a519457992b0cf1b7af08329f14f
#
_entry.id   f042a519457992b0cf1b7af08329f14f
#
_cell.length_a   1.000
_cell.length_b   1.000
_cell.length_c   1.000
_cell.angle_alpha   90.00
_cell.angle_beta   90.00
_cell.angle_gamma   90.00
#
_symmetry.space_group_name_H-M   'P 1'
#
loop_
_entity.id
_entity.type
_entity.pdbx_description
1 polymer ?
#
loop_
_entity_poly.entity_id
_entity_poly.type
_entity_poly.pdbx_seq_one_letter_code
_entity_poly.pdbx_strand_id
1 'polypeptide(L)'
;MAKTNESQNVLQASEDTLDPGMRALGMIETRGLVACIEAADAMIKASNITLLDLRAMGAGYMTVMVRGDVGAVRTAIDAGSQAARRLGEVVSVRILPSPHLDLENLLPTALS
;
A
#
# COMPACT_ATOMS: atom_id res chain seq x y z
N MET A 1 27.88 13.16 -12.25
CA MET A 1 27.85 11.79 -12.24
C MET A 1 26.59 11.20 -11.63
N ALA A 2 26.39 11.42 -10.41
CA ALA A 2 25.24 10.83 -9.74
C ALA A 2 23.92 11.32 -10.30
N LYS A 3 23.86 12.59 -10.66
CA LYS A 3 22.61 13.19 -11.11
C LYS A 3 22.09 12.61 -12.41
N THR A 4 22.96 12.40 -13.37
CA THR A 4 22.54 11.90 -14.67
C THR A 4 21.97 10.49 -14.58
N ASN A 5 22.43 9.72 -13.60
CA ASN A 5 22.03 8.33 -13.46
C ASN A 5 21.06 8.11 -12.29
N GLU A 6 20.59 9.19 -11.73
CA GLU A 6 19.79 9.10 -10.53
C GLU A 6 18.51 8.31 -10.75
N SER A 7 17.81 8.57 -11.85
CA SER A 7 16.59 7.85 -12.18
C SER A 7 16.86 6.37 -12.41
N GLN A 8 17.93 6.07 -13.15
CA GLN A 8 18.30 4.68 -13.39
C GLN A 8 18.76 4.00 -12.13
N ASN A 9 19.45 4.73 -11.27
CA ASN A 9 19.89 4.18 -9.99
C ASN A 9 18.71 3.86 -9.08
N VAL A 10 17.67 4.68 -9.12
CA VAL A 10 16.46 4.43 -8.34
C VAL A 10 15.76 3.19 -8.86
N LEU A 11 15.67 3.04 -10.20
CA LEU A 11 15.08 1.85 -10.80
C LEU A 11 15.87 0.60 -10.43
N GLN A 12 17.18 0.70 -10.52
CA GLN A 12 18.05 -0.41 -10.15
C GLN A 12 17.89 -0.77 -8.70
N ALA A 13 17.79 0.22 -7.83
CA ALA A 13 17.60 0.00 -6.41
C ALA A 13 16.28 -0.73 -6.15
N SER A 14 15.22 -0.36 -6.86
CA SER A 14 13.93 -1.02 -6.70
C SER A 14 14.00 -2.49 -7.08
N GLU A 15 14.74 -2.79 -8.15
CA GLU A 15 14.85 -4.15 -8.62
C GLU A 15 15.82 -4.98 -7.79
N ASP A 16 17.01 -4.43 -7.53
CA ASP A 16 18.11 -5.19 -6.96
C ASP A 16 18.20 -5.08 -5.45
N THR A 17 17.83 -3.92 -4.90
CA THR A 17 18.07 -3.61 -3.51
C THR A 17 16.80 -3.38 -2.69
N LEU A 18 15.62 -3.45 -3.32
CA LEU A 18 14.39 -3.35 -2.57
C LEU A 18 14.34 -4.52 -1.60
N ASP A 19 14.23 -4.19 -0.34
CA ASP A 19 14.15 -5.18 0.72
C ASP A 19 12.98 -6.12 0.45
N PRO A 20 13.20 -7.45 0.42
CA PRO A 20 12.09 -8.39 0.27
C PRO A 20 10.95 -8.14 1.24
N GLY A 21 11.26 -7.60 2.43
CA GLY A 21 10.24 -7.25 3.41
C GLY A 21 9.40 -6.03 3.03
N MET A 22 9.65 -5.40 1.88
CA MET A 22 8.89 -4.24 1.42
C MET A 22 8.33 -4.45 0.02
N ARG A 23 8.40 -5.67 -0.51
CA ARG A 23 8.00 -5.90 -1.90
C ARG A 23 6.51 -5.98 -2.12
N ALA A 24 5.81 -6.57 -1.19
CA ALA A 24 4.37 -6.77 -1.39
C ALA A 24 3.64 -5.45 -1.27
N LEU A 25 2.60 -5.31 -2.07
CA LEU A 25 1.74 -4.13 -2.07
C LEU A 25 0.33 -4.59 -1.73
N GLY A 26 -0.33 -3.87 -0.84
CA GLY A 26 -1.71 -4.13 -0.48
C GLY A 26 -2.56 -2.90 -0.65
N MET A 27 -3.81 -3.09 -1.07
CA MET A 27 -4.74 -1.98 -1.27
C MET A 27 -6.12 -2.36 -0.76
N ILE A 28 -6.79 -1.40 -0.13
CA ILE A 28 -8.20 -1.52 0.23
C ILE A 28 -8.91 -0.30 -0.33
N GLU A 29 -9.97 -0.55 -1.09
CA GLU A 29 -10.83 0.51 -1.57
C GLU A 29 -12.14 0.45 -0.80
N THR A 30 -12.56 1.60 -0.26
CA THR A 30 -13.79 1.71 0.51
C THR A 30 -14.67 2.79 -0.08
N ARG A 31 -15.94 2.74 0.30
CA ARG A 31 -16.83 3.87 0.09
C ARG A 31 -16.88 4.65 1.39
N GLY A 32 -16.44 5.90 1.33
CA GLY A 32 -16.42 6.78 2.49
C GLY A 32 -15.07 6.85 3.18
N LEU A 33 -14.80 8.02 3.74
CA LEU A 33 -13.53 8.33 4.39
C LEU A 33 -13.35 7.58 5.70
N VAL A 34 -14.41 7.47 6.47
CA VAL A 34 -14.31 6.88 7.81
C VAL A 34 -13.88 5.41 7.74
N ALA A 35 -14.50 4.66 6.82
CA ALA A 35 -14.12 3.25 6.65
C ALA A 35 -12.67 3.12 6.21
N CYS A 36 -12.21 4.01 5.35
CA CYS A 36 -10.82 3.98 4.87
C CYS A 36 -9.82 4.29 5.98
N ILE A 37 -10.12 5.27 6.81
CA ILE A 37 -9.26 5.63 7.94
C ILE A 37 -9.21 4.47 8.94
N GLU A 38 -10.36 3.85 9.19
CA GLU A 38 -10.41 2.71 10.09
C GLU A 38 -9.59 1.54 9.55
N ALA A 39 -9.67 1.31 8.23
CA ALA A 39 -8.84 0.29 7.60
C ALA A 39 -7.36 0.59 7.79
N ALA A 40 -6.95 1.82 7.54
CA ALA A 40 -5.54 2.22 7.68
C ALA A 40 -5.04 2.00 9.10
N ASP A 41 -5.83 2.43 10.08
CA ASP A 41 -5.47 2.28 11.49
C ASP A 41 -5.32 0.81 11.87
N ALA A 42 -6.29 0.00 11.47
CA ALA A 42 -6.27 -1.43 11.79
C ALA A 42 -5.09 -2.13 11.13
N MET A 43 -4.75 -1.75 9.90
CA MET A 43 -3.62 -2.34 9.21
C MET A 43 -2.30 -2.03 9.89
N ILE A 44 -2.10 -0.78 10.28
CA ILE A 44 -0.87 -0.37 10.95
C ILE A 44 -0.72 -1.08 12.29
N LYS A 45 -1.81 -1.27 13.00
CA LYS A 45 -1.79 -1.94 14.30
C LYS A 45 -1.61 -3.44 14.21
N ALA A 46 -2.04 -4.06 13.09
CA ALA A 46 -2.06 -5.51 12.97
C ALA A 46 -0.71 -6.10 12.60
N SER A 47 0.10 -5.38 11.85
CA SER A 47 1.38 -5.94 11.39
C SER A 47 2.34 -4.84 11.00
N ASN A 48 3.57 -5.25 10.72
CA ASN A 48 4.64 -4.30 10.38
C ASN A 48 4.56 -4.00 8.88
N ILE A 49 3.78 -2.97 8.53
CA ILE A 49 3.67 -2.50 7.15
C ILE A 49 3.93 -1.00 7.11
N THR A 50 4.17 -0.50 5.91
CA THR A 50 4.35 0.93 5.67
C THR A 50 3.16 1.46 4.90
N LEU A 51 2.56 2.54 5.40
CA LEU A 51 1.47 3.21 4.70
C LEU A 51 2.06 4.06 3.58
N LEU A 52 1.65 3.76 2.34
CA LEU A 52 2.12 4.53 1.19
C LEU A 52 1.23 5.71 0.88
N ASP A 53 -0.09 5.52 0.95
CA ASP A 53 -1.01 6.55 0.49
C ASP A 53 -2.41 6.27 1.02
N LEU A 54 -3.14 7.34 1.22
CA LEU A 54 -4.57 7.31 1.52
C LEU A 54 -5.17 8.41 0.67
N ARG A 55 -5.98 8.03 -0.30
CA ARG A 55 -6.36 8.95 -1.37
C ARG A 55 -7.85 8.87 -1.70
N ALA A 56 -8.44 10.05 -1.91
CA ALA A 56 -9.80 10.14 -2.44
C ALA A 56 -9.77 9.89 -3.94
N MET A 57 -10.66 9.01 -4.40
CA MET A 57 -10.70 8.59 -5.80
C MET A 57 -11.90 9.18 -6.55
N GLY A 58 -12.66 10.07 -5.90
CA GLY A 58 -13.87 10.64 -6.50
C GLY A 58 -15.09 9.82 -6.18
N ALA A 59 -16.27 10.44 -6.23
CA ALA A 59 -17.57 9.82 -6.01
C ALA A 59 -17.68 9.12 -4.65
N GLY A 60 -16.93 9.60 -3.65
CA GLY A 60 -16.97 9.02 -2.32
C GLY A 60 -16.08 7.81 -2.12
N TYR A 61 -15.37 7.38 -3.15
CA TYR A 61 -14.44 6.24 -3.04
C TYR A 61 -13.11 6.69 -2.47
N MET A 62 -12.54 5.83 -1.64
CA MET A 62 -11.25 6.07 -0.99
C MET A 62 -10.37 4.83 -1.16
N THR A 63 -9.08 5.05 -1.31
CA THR A 63 -8.13 3.94 -1.41
C THR A 63 -7.00 4.14 -0.41
N VAL A 64 -6.64 3.09 0.29
CA VAL A 64 -5.44 3.07 1.13
C VAL A 64 -4.49 2.02 0.60
N MET A 65 -3.20 2.39 0.49
CA MET A 65 -2.14 1.52 0.01
C MET A 65 -1.10 1.30 1.08
N VAL A 66 -0.69 0.06 1.22
CA VAL A 66 0.38 -0.32 2.16
C VAL A 66 1.36 -1.23 1.46
N ARG A 67 2.57 -1.29 2.00
CA ARG A 67 3.53 -2.27 1.52
C ARG A 67 4.32 -2.85 2.68
N GLY A 68 4.92 -4.01 2.42
CA GLY A 68 5.71 -4.72 3.41
C GLY A 68 6.02 -6.11 2.92
N ASP A 69 6.44 -6.97 3.82
CA ASP A 69 6.55 -8.40 3.58
C ASP A 69 5.17 -8.97 3.25
N VAL A 70 5.11 -9.96 2.36
CA VAL A 70 3.82 -10.48 1.88
C VAL A 70 2.95 -11.02 3.00
N GLY A 71 3.55 -11.68 4.00
CA GLY A 71 2.79 -12.16 5.16
C GLY A 71 2.22 -11.02 5.99
N ALA A 72 3.02 -9.98 6.19
CA ALA A 72 2.59 -8.81 6.94
C ALA A 72 1.48 -8.07 6.19
N VAL A 73 1.59 -7.95 4.86
CA VAL A 73 0.56 -7.30 4.05
C VAL A 73 -0.74 -8.10 4.09
N ARG A 74 -0.68 -9.43 4.00
CA ARG A 74 -1.89 -10.26 4.09
C ARG A 74 -2.59 -10.08 5.43
N THR A 75 -1.82 -10.09 6.51
CA THR A 75 -2.37 -9.87 7.85
C THR A 75 -2.99 -8.49 7.96
N ALA A 76 -2.32 -7.47 7.44
CA ALA A 76 -2.82 -6.10 7.47
C ALA A 76 -4.12 -5.98 6.67
N ILE A 77 -4.16 -6.50 5.45
CA ILE A 77 -5.34 -6.42 4.60
C ILE A 77 -6.53 -7.11 5.25
N ASP A 78 -6.31 -8.26 5.86
CA ASP A 78 -7.38 -8.98 6.54
C ASP A 78 -7.95 -8.15 7.70
N ALA A 79 -7.08 -7.62 8.55
CA ALA A 79 -7.51 -6.80 9.68
C ALA A 79 -8.20 -5.52 9.22
N GLY A 80 -7.62 -4.87 8.21
CA GLY A 80 -8.15 -3.60 7.70
C GLY A 80 -9.51 -3.76 7.05
N SER A 81 -9.69 -4.80 6.24
CA SER A 81 -10.97 -5.02 5.58
C SER A 81 -12.06 -5.36 6.58
N GLN A 82 -11.75 -6.15 7.59
CA GLN A 82 -12.73 -6.47 8.65
C GLN A 82 -13.13 -5.22 9.43
N ALA A 83 -12.16 -4.39 9.80
CA ALA A 83 -12.46 -3.17 10.53
C ALA A 83 -13.28 -2.20 9.69
N ALA A 84 -12.94 -2.05 8.42
CA ALA A 84 -13.65 -1.14 7.53
C ALA A 84 -15.10 -1.56 7.32
N ARG A 85 -15.36 -2.85 7.24
CA ARG A 85 -16.72 -3.36 7.03
C ARG A 85 -17.68 -3.02 8.16
N ARG A 86 -17.16 -2.74 9.33
CA ARG A 86 -18.02 -2.34 10.46
C ARG A 86 -18.52 -0.90 10.30
N LEU A 87 -17.82 -0.07 9.54
CA LEU A 87 -18.11 1.35 9.44
C LEU A 87 -18.54 1.78 8.05
N GLY A 88 -18.44 0.91 7.07
CA GLY A 88 -18.81 1.25 5.71
C GLY A 88 -18.61 0.09 4.76
N GLU A 89 -18.57 0.40 3.47
CA GLU A 89 -18.49 -0.61 2.43
C GLU A 89 -17.03 -0.79 1.98
N VAL A 90 -16.56 -2.04 1.98
CA VAL A 90 -15.30 -2.40 1.33
C VAL A 90 -15.63 -2.79 -0.09
N VAL A 91 -15.13 -1.99 -1.04
CA VAL A 91 -15.43 -2.17 -2.46
C VAL A 91 -14.51 -3.23 -3.07
N SER A 92 -13.23 -3.18 -2.74
CA SER A 92 -12.27 -4.16 -3.24
C SER A 92 -11.03 -4.22 -2.37
N VAL A 93 -10.35 -5.35 -2.43
CA VAL A 93 -9.05 -5.53 -1.80
C VAL A 93 -8.14 -6.19 -2.80
N ARG A 94 -6.86 -5.82 -2.76
CA ARG A 94 -5.85 -6.40 -3.65
C ARG A 94 -4.55 -6.59 -2.91
N ILE A 95 -3.88 -7.67 -3.24
CA ILE A 95 -2.53 -7.94 -2.76
C ILE A 95 -1.69 -8.31 -3.96
N LEU A 96 -0.59 -7.58 -4.16
CA LEU A 96 0.39 -7.88 -5.19
C LEU A 96 1.65 -8.33 -4.46
N PRO A 97 1.96 -9.63 -4.46
CA PRO A 97 3.10 -10.11 -3.68
C PRO A 97 4.44 -9.56 -4.16
N SER A 98 4.56 -9.31 -5.46
CA SER A 98 5.80 -8.81 -6.03
C SER A 98 5.47 -7.99 -7.28
N PRO A 99 5.12 -6.71 -7.12
CA PRO A 99 4.78 -5.85 -8.26
C PRO A 99 5.94 -5.77 -9.26
N HIS A 100 5.60 -5.66 -10.52
CA HIS A 100 6.60 -5.52 -11.58
C HIS A 100 7.40 -4.23 -11.36
N LEU A 101 8.68 -4.26 -11.71
CA LEU A 101 9.56 -3.12 -11.53
C LEU A 101 9.02 -1.85 -12.20
N ASP A 102 8.44 -1.98 -13.39
CA ASP A 102 7.90 -0.81 -14.10
C ASP A 102 6.80 -0.13 -13.29
N LEU A 103 6.06 -0.90 -12.51
CA LEU A 103 5.00 -0.36 -11.66
C LEU A 103 5.58 0.42 -10.49
N GLU A 104 6.74 0.04 -9.98
CA GLU A 104 7.35 0.68 -8.82
C GLU A 104 7.54 2.18 -9.04
N ASN A 105 7.81 2.59 -10.26
CA ASN A 105 8.03 4.00 -10.59
C ASN A 105 6.76 4.83 -10.51
N LEU A 106 5.61 4.18 -10.55
CA LEU A 106 4.33 4.85 -10.53
C LEU A 106 3.71 4.88 -9.13
N LEU A 107 4.30 4.16 -8.18
CA LEU A 107 3.74 4.08 -6.84
C LEU A 107 4.12 5.30 -6.01
N PRO A 108 3.25 5.70 -5.09
CA PRO A 108 3.57 6.79 -4.18
C PRO A 108 4.74 6.42 -3.28
N THR A 109 5.47 7.42 -2.82
CA THR A 109 6.47 7.20 -1.80
C THR A 109 5.78 7.00 -0.45
N ALA A 110 6.50 6.35 0.47
CA ALA A 110 5.95 6.09 1.78
C ALA A 110 5.60 7.40 2.51
N LEU A 111 4.48 7.40 3.18
CA LEU A 111 4.09 8.49 4.07
C LEU A 111 4.90 8.35 5.35
N SER A 112 5.54 9.42 5.78
CA SER A 112 6.40 9.37 6.95
C SER A 112 5.80 10.16 8.10
#